data_3c0a7e6221c17853acfb70431a985aea
#
_entry.id   3c0a7e6221c17853acfb70431a985aea
#
_cell.length_a   1.000
_cell.length_b   1.000
_cell.length_c   1.000
_cell.angle_alpha   90.00
_cell.angle_beta   90.00
_cell.angle_gamma   90.00
#
_symmetry.space_group_name_H-M   'P 1'
#
loop_
_entity.id
_entity.type
_entity.pdbx_description
1 polymer ?
#
loop_
_entity_poly.entity_id
_entity_poly.type
_entity_poly.pdbx_seq_one_letter_code
_entity_poly.pdbx_strand_id
1 'polypeptide(L)'
;SDISENLNIVRLRNSSYKERIEKIKRLQNFVLSEANHQIIAEALYKDLRKPNEEVITTEITPIILNTKHVLKNLKQWMKNEHVPSPITMVGMSSYVKYESKGTILLISPWNYPIFLSIYPLIYAIAAGNAVILKPSEISSHTSKVISNMIQMLYEENEVAVIEGAVEESTELLK
;
A
#
# COMPACT_ATOMS: atom_id res chain seq x y z
N SER A 1 9.66 1.73 21.32
CA SER A 1 8.21 1.79 21.42
C SER A 1 7.62 0.95 20.29
N ASP A 2 6.69 0.10 20.62
CA ASP A 2 6.05 -0.81 19.67
C ASP A 2 5.23 0.01 18.65
N ILE A 3 5.69 0.05 17.40
CA ILE A 3 5.01 0.79 16.33
C ILE A 3 3.62 0.21 16.08
N SER A 4 3.41 -1.09 16.33
CA SER A 4 2.13 -1.75 16.16
C SER A 4 1.05 -1.22 17.11
N GLU A 5 1.42 -0.77 18.31
CA GLU A 5 0.51 -0.20 19.30
C GLU A 5 -0.03 1.19 18.90
N ASN A 6 0.72 1.92 18.08
CA ASN A 6 0.34 3.27 17.62
C ASN A 6 -0.56 3.26 16.39
N LEU A 7 -0.73 2.12 15.73
CA LEU A 7 -1.54 2.03 14.50
C LEU A 7 -3.04 2.11 14.82
N ASN A 8 -3.75 2.93 14.06
CA ASN A 8 -5.18 3.18 14.25
C ASN A 8 -6.06 2.11 13.55
N ILE A 9 -5.85 0.84 13.92
CA ILE A 9 -6.47 -0.33 13.28
C ILE A 9 -8.00 -0.26 13.28
N VAL A 10 -8.61 0.11 14.42
CA VAL A 10 -10.07 0.15 14.56
C VAL A 10 -10.69 1.20 13.64
N ARG A 11 -10.10 2.40 13.58
CA ARG A 11 -10.56 3.46 12.69
C ARG A 11 -10.43 3.07 11.22
N LEU A 12 -9.29 2.48 10.84
CA LEU A 12 -9.01 2.10 9.45
C LEU A 12 -9.91 0.97 8.97
N ARG A 13 -10.18 -0.02 9.83
CA ARG A 13 -11.13 -1.10 9.54
C ARG A 13 -12.52 -0.56 9.21
N ASN A 14 -12.96 0.49 9.93
CA ASN A 14 -14.26 1.13 9.75
C ASN A 14 -14.24 2.31 8.77
N SER A 15 -13.11 2.55 8.09
CA SER A 15 -12.98 3.65 7.13
C SER A 15 -13.98 3.50 5.97
N SER A 16 -14.59 4.62 5.61
CA SER A 16 -15.56 4.69 4.52
C SER A 16 -14.92 4.50 3.15
N TYR A 17 -15.73 4.15 2.16
CA TYR A 17 -15.30 4.13 0.75
C TYR A 17 -14.63 5.46 0.34
N LYS A 18 -15.20 6.60 0.74
CA LYS A 18 -14.66 7.93 0.40
C LYS A 18 -13.27 8.14 0.97
N GLU A 19 -13.03 7.79 2.22
CA GLU A 19 -11.71 7.91 2.86
C GLU A 19 -10.65 7.04 2.15
N ARG A 20 -11.00 5.78 1.81
CA ARG A 20 -10.07 4.89 1.08
C ARG A 20 -9.74 5.41 -0.31
N ILE A 21 -10.74 5.90 -1.05
CA ILE A 21 -10.56 6.52 -2.37
C ILE A 21 -9.66 7.75 -2.29
N GLU A 22 -9.84 8.61 -1.30
CA GLU A 22 -9.02 9.82 -1.13
C GLU A 22 -7.55 9.47 -0.87
N LYS A 23 -7.28 8.44 -0.07
CA LYS A 23 -5.93 7.95 0.19
C LYS A 23 -5.25 7.43 -1.08
N ILE A 24 -5.96 6.63 -1.86
CA ILE A 24 -5.44 6.08 -3.13
C ILE A 24 -5.24 7.19 -4.17
N LYS A 25 -6.13 8.18 -4.23
CA LYS A 25 -5.99 9.34 -5.12
C LYS A 25 -4.77 10.20 -4.76
N ARG A 26 -4.48 10.40 -3.47
CA ARG A 26 -3.27 11.12 -3.03
C ARG A 26 -2.01 10.42 -3.56
N LEU A 27 -1.93 9.10 -3.41
CA LEU A 27 -0.83 8.31 -3.96
C LEU A 27 -0.76 8.38 -5.49
N GLN A 28 -1.89 8.26 -6.17
CA GLN A 28 -1.95 8.37 -7.63
C GLN A 28 -1.45 9.73 -8.11
N ASN A 29 -1.89 10.82 -7.49
CA ASN A 29 -1.47 12.18 -7.84
C ASN A 29 0.03 12.38 -7.60
N PHE A 30 0.58 11.82 -6.53
CA PHE A 30 2.03 11.84 -6.30
C PHE A 30 2.78 11.15 -7.43
N VAL A 31 2.34 9.95 -7.81
CA VAL A 31 2.99 9.15 -8.87
C VAL A 31 2.76 9.73 -10.26
N LEU A 32 1.72 10.53 -10.49
CA LEU A 32 1.47 11.22 -11.77
C LEU A 32 2.32 12.49 -11.96
N SER A 33 2.96 13.00 -10.91
CA SER A 33 3.77 14.22 -10.98
C SER A 33 5.12 13.97 -11.67
N GLU A 34 5.42 14.70 -12.72
CA GLU A 34 6.70 14.63 -13.44
C GLU A 34 7.89 14.95 -12.53
N ALA A 35 7.74 15.90 -11.60
CA ALA A 35 8.79 16.21 -10.64
C ALA A 35 9.13 15.01 -9.73
N ASN A 36 8.13 14.24 -9.33
CA ASN A 36 8.33 13.03 -8.54
C ASN A 36 8.93 11.89 -9.39
N HIS A 37 8.62 11.82 -10.70
CA HIS A 37 9.29 10.87 -11.61
C HIS A 37 10.79 11.08 -11.62
N GLN A 38 11.25 12.32 -11.69
CA GLN A 38 12.69 12.63 -11.69
C GLN A 38 13.35 12.20 -10.37
N ILE A 39 12.72 12.50 -9.23
CA ILE A 39 13.23 12.09 -7.91
C ILE A 39 13.35 10.56 -7.81
N ILE A 40 12.33 9.83 -8.27
CA ILE A 40 12.31 8.38 -8.30
C ILE A 40 13.40 7.84 -9.26
N ALA A 41 13.50 8.40 -10.45
CA ALA A 41 14.48 7.97 -11.46
C ALA A 41 15.93 8.20 -10.99
N GLU A 42 16.21 9.34 -10.36
CA GLU A 42 17.54 9.62 -9.81
C GLU A 42 17.93 8.63 -8.70
N ALA A 43 17.01 8.29 -7.80
CA ALA A 43 17.24 7.32 -6.75
C ALA A 43 17.51 5.92 -7.33
N LEU A 44 16.67 5.47 -8.26
CA LEU A 44 16.83 4.17 -8.94
C LEU A 44 18.11 4.11 -9.79
N TYR A 45 18.52 5.22 -10.39
CA TYR A 45 19.79 5.28 -11.09
C TYR A 45 21.00 5.18 -10.13
N LYS A 46 20.92 5.82 -8.95
CA LYS A 46 21.96 5.70 -7.92
C LYS A 46 22.12 4.27 -7.41
N ASP A 47 21.00 3.61 -7.10
CA ASP A 47 21.00 2.26 -6.53
C ASP A 47 21.26 1.16 -7.57
N LEU A 48 20.59 1.23 -8.73
CA LEU A 48 20.47 0.11 -9.67
C LEU A 48 20.93 0.44 -11.09
N ARG A 49 21.33 1.69 -11.37
CA ARG A 49 21.66 2.18 -12.72
C ARG A 49 20.51 2.02 -13.73
N LYS A 50 19.25 2.01 -13.27
CA LYS A 50 18.09 1.92 -14.16
C LYS A 50 17.97 3.18 -15.01
N PRO A 51 17.84 3.06 -16.35
CA PRO A 51 17.56 4.19 -17.22
C PRO A 51 16.10 4.67 -17.02
N ASN A 52 15.86 5.94 -17.35
CA ASN A 52 14.55 6.57 -17.09
C ASN A 52 13.39 5.85 -17.78
N GLU A 53 13.58 5.35 -18.99
CA GLU A 53 12.57 4.60 -19.75
C GLU A 53 12.16 3.30 -19.05
N GLU A 54 13.11 2.60 -18.44
CA GLU A 54 12.85 1.41 -17.65
C GLU A 54 12.08 1.78 -16.37
N VAL A 55 12.48 2.84 -15.67
CA VAL A 55 11.77 3.32 -14.48
C VAL A 55 10.31 3.63 -14.78
N ILE A 56 10.04 4.36 -15.86
CA ILE A 56 8.67 4.70 -16.26
C ILE A 56 7.86 3.44 -16.56
N THR A 57 8.42 2.50 -17.32
CA THR A 57 7.67 1.32 -17.79
C THR A 57 7.48 0.26 -16.72
N THR A 58 8.45 0.05 -15.83
CA THR A 58 8.45 -1.07 -14.88
C THR A 58 8.09 -0.69 -13.45
N GLU A 59 8.30 0.57 -13.06
CA GLU A 59 8.05 1.02 -11.68
C GLU A 59 6.84 1.97 -11.61
N ILE A 60 6.75 2.97 -12.50
CA ILE A 60 5.74 4.03 -12.41
C ILE A 60 4.42 3.64 -13.08
N THR A 61 4.48 3.23 -14.36
CA THR A 61 3.28 2.89 -15.14
C THR A 61 2.42 1.80 -14.49
N PRO A 62 2.99 0.69 -13.97
CA PRO A 62 2.20 -0.32 -13.28
C PRO A 62 1.46 0.21 -12.04
N ILE A 63 2.05 1.12 -11.29
CA ILE A 63 1.40 1.74 -10.12
C ILE A 63 0.20 2.58 -10.58
N ILE A 64 0.37 3.40 -11.63
CA ILE A 64 -0.72 4.21 -12.20
C ILE A 64 -1.88 3.32 -12.66
N LEU A 65 -1.59 2.22 -13.34
CA LEU A 65 -2.62 1.28 -13.82
C LEU A 65 -3.34 0.62 -12.65
N ASN A 66 -2.62 0.21 -11.61
CA ASN A 66 -3.22 -0.42 -10.44
C ASN A 66 -4.05 0.55 -9.61
N THR A 67 -3.60 1.79 -9.41
CA THR A 67 -4.42 2.81 -8.73
C THR A 67 -5.72 3.06 -9.49
N LYS A 68 -5.68 3.19 -10.82
CA LYS A 68 -6.88 3.30 -11.66
C LYS A 68 -7.82 2.10 -11.50
N HIS A 69 -7.26 0.89 -11.49
CA HIS A 69 -8.02 -0.35 -11.31
C HIS A 69 -8.74 -0.37 -9.96
N VAL A 70 -8.04 -0.06 -8.87
CA VAL A 70 -8.62 -0.01 -7.53
C VAL A 70 -9.69 1.08 -7.43
N LEU A 71 -9.42 2.29 -7.91
CA LEU A 71 -10.38 3.39 -7.90
C LEU A 71 -11.69 3.05 -8.63
N LYS A 72 -11.61 2.27 -9.71
CA LYS A 72 -12.77 1.81 -10.49
C LYS A 72 -13.58 0.75 -9.75
N ASN A 73 -12.92 -0.18 -9.04
CA ASN A 73 -13.55 -1.40 -8.55
C ASN A 73 -13.83 -1.41 -7.04
N LEU A 74 -13.19 -0.55 -6.24
CA LEU A 74 -13.25 -0.58 -4.78
C LEU A 74 -14.69 -0.51 -4.24
N LYS A 75 -15.55 0.29 -4.86
CA LYS A 75 -16.96 0.39 -4.44
C LYS A 75 -17.68 -0.96 -4.52
N GLN A 76 -17.37 -1.76 -5.54
CA GLN A 76 -17.95 -3.09 -5.70
C GLN A 76 -17.32 -4.08 -4.70
N TRP A 77 -16.02 -4.04 -4.48
CA TRP A 77 -15.32 -4.92 -3.55
C TRP A 77 -15.74 -4.71 -2.08
N MET A 78 -16.19 -3.50 -1.73
CA MET A 78 -16.67 -3.20 -0.39
C MET A 78 -18.12 -3.63 -0.12
N LYS A 79 -18.84 -4.13 -1.15
CA LYS A 79 -20.21 -4.62 -0.96
C LYS A 79 -20.21 -6.03 -0.38
N ASN A 80 -21.27 -6.32 0.39
CA ASN A 80 -21.56 -7.69 0.79
C ASN A 80 -21.91 -8.53 -0.45
N GLU A 81 -21.37 -9.72 -0.52
CA GLU A 81 -21.68 -10.70 -1.55
C GLU A 81 -22.83 -11.60 -1.07
N HIS A 82 -24.02 -11.45 -1.65
CA HIS A 82 -25.16 -12.29 -1.30
C HIS A 82 -24.97 -13.72 -1.80
N VAL A 83 -25.22 -14.67 -0.92
CA VAL A 83 -25.12 -16.10 -1.21
C VAL A 83 -26.47 -16.79 -0.92
N PRO A 84 -26.77 -17.93 -1.57
CA PRO A 84 -28.01 -18.65 -1.31
C PRO A 84 -28.13 -19.07 0.16
N SER A 85 -29.28 -18.80 0.76
CA SER A 85 -29.60 -19.29 2.12
C SER A 85 -30.13 -20.73 2.04
N PRO A 86 -29.80 -21.60 3.01
CA PRO A 86 -30.40 -22.94 3.11
C PRO A 86 -31.93 -22.88 3.21
N ILE A 87 -32.60 -23.87 2.62
CA ILE A 87 -34.07 -23.94 2.62
C ILE A 87 -34.68 -23.95 4.04
N THR A 88 -33.92 -24.39 5.02
CA THR A 88 -34.30 -24.38 6.45
C THR A 88 -34.31 -22.98 7.06
N MET A 89 -33.78 -21.97 6.35
CA MET A 89 -33.68 -20.56 6.79
C MET A 89 -34.57 -19.64 5.93
N VAL A 90 -35.82 -20.07 5.69
CA VAL A 90 -36.79 -19.28 4.90
C VAL A 90 -37.00 -17.92 5.57
N GLY A 91 -36.87 -16.84 4.77
CA GLY A 91 -36.98 -15.45 5.24
C GLY A 91 -35.68 -14.82 5.74
N MET A 92 -34.57 -15.55 5.76
CA MET A 92 -33.24 -15.00 6.07
C MET A 92 -32.45 -14.67 4.80
N SER A 93 -31.55 -13.69 4.91
CA SER A 93 -30.59 -13.33 3.86
C SER A 93 -29.18 -13.65 4.33
N SER A 94 -28.45 -14.45 3.52
CA SER A 94 -27.05 -14.80 3.80
C SER A 94 -26.12 -14.01 2.91
N TYR A 95 -24.98 -13.60 3.45
CA TYR A 95 -23.96 -12.88 2.68
C TYR A 95 -22.55 -13.14 3.22
N VAL A 96 -21.58 -12.99 2.34
CA VAL A 96 -20.15 -12.92 2.69
C VAL A 96 -19.77 -11.45 2.82
N LYS A 97 -19.12 -11.10 3.91
CA LYS A 97 -18.57 -9.76 4.18
C LYS A 97 -17.06 -9.86 4.27
N TYR A 98 -16.37 -9.03 3.48
CA TYR A 98 -14.93 -8.91 3.54
C TYR A 98 -14.53 -7.83 4.55
N GLU A 99 -13.61 -8.17 5.44
CA GLU A 99 -13.13 -7.26 6.49
C GLU A 99 -11.60 -7.13 6.42
N SER A 100 -11.08 -6.00 6.91
CA SER A 100 -9.63 -5.80 6.99
C SER A 100 -9.00 -6.79 7.98
N LYS A 101 -7.78 -7.22 7.68
CA LYS A 101 -6.98 -8.07 8.59
C LYS A 101 -6.49 -7.32 9.83
N GLY A 102 -6.38 -6.00 9.75
CA GLY A 102 -5.85 -5.15 10.80
C GLY A 102 -4.53 -4.52 10.41
N THR A 103 -3.42 -5.09 10.81
CA THR A 103 -2.07 -4.65 10.42
C THR A 103 -1.48 -5.58 9.36
N ILE A 104 -0.89 -5.00 8.33
CA ILE A 104 -0.16 -5.70 7.27
C ILE A 104 1.31 -5.29 7.33
N LEU A 105 2.20 -6.25 7.44
CA LEU A 105 3.64 -6.07 7.27
C LEU A 105 4.00 -6.30 5.79
N LEU A 106 4.60 -5.30 5.16
CA LEU A 106 5.10 -5.35 3.78
C LEU A 106 6.62 -5.27 3.80
N ILE A 107 7.29 -6.35 3.45
CA ILE A 107 8.75 -6.40 3.27
C ILE A 107 9.01 -6.44 1.77
N SER A 108 9.60 -5.39 1.21
CA SER A 108 9.81 -5.27 -0.23
C SER A 108 11.27 -5.49 -0.64
N PRO A 109 11.50 -6.15 -1.79
CA PRO A 109 12.84 -6.43 -2.30
C PRO A 109 13.44 -5.21 -3.01
N TRP A 110 14.72 -5.33 -3.40
CA TRP A 110 15.52 -4.27 -4.00
C TRP A 110 15.40 -4.15 -5.53
N ASN A 111 14.92 -5.17 -6.23
CA ASN A 111 15.01 -5.25 -7.71
C ASN A 111 13.98 -4.35 -8.44
N TYR A 112 12.78 -4.18 -7.89
CA TYR A 112 11.76 -3.22 -8.32
C TYR A 112 11.21 -2.51 -7.09
N PRO A 113 12.04 -1.71 -6.40
CA PRO A 113 11.76 -1.30 -5.04
C PRO A 113 10.56 -0.37 -4.91
N ILE A 114 10.31 0.52 -5.88
CA ILE A 114 9.12 1.39 -5.90
C ILE A 114 7.86 0.55 -6.16
N PHE A 115 7.85 -0.21 -7.26
CA PHE A 115 6.66 -0.98 -7.63
C PHE A 115 6.29 -2.01 -6.56
N LEU A 116 7.25 -2.80 -6.08
CA LEU A 116 6.97 -3.87 -5.11
C LEU A 116 6.71 -3.38 -3.68
N SER A 117 7.02 -2.12 -3.37
CA SER A 117 6.56 -1.48 -2.13
C SER A 117 5.14 -0.92 -2.29
N ILE A 118 4.88 -0.22 -3.39
CA ILE A 118 3.66 0.57 -3.55
C ILE A 118 2.48 -0.26 -4.06
N TYR A 119 2.72 -1.25 -4.92
CA TYR A 119 1.66 -2.13 -5.42
C TYR A 119 0.88 -2.83 -4.28
N PRO A 120 1.50 -3.58 -3.37
CA PRO A 120 0.78 -4.20 -2.27
C PRO A 120 0.22 -3.19 -1.27
N LEU A 121 0.87 -2.04 -1.08
CA LEU A 121 0.36 -0.95 -0.24
C LEU A 121 -1.00 -0.43 -0.73
N ILE A 122 -1.17 -0.25 -2.05
CA ILE A 122 -2.46 0.19 -2.64
C ILE A 122 -3.59 -0.74 -2.21
N TYR A 123 -3.39 -2.05 -2.28
CA TYR A 123 -4.41 -3.05 -1.93
C TYR A 123 -4.62 -3.16 -0.42
N ALA A 124 -3.56 -3.02 0.38
CA ALA A 124 -3.67 -3.00 1.84
C ALA A 124 -4.52 -1.80 2.33
N ILE A 125 -4.29 -0.61 1.77
CA ILE A 125 -5.08 0.60 2.05
C ILE A 125 -6.52 0.43 1.54
N ALA A 126 -6.70 -0.10 0.34
CA ALA A 126 -8.04 -0.36 -0.23
C ALA A 126 -8.86 -1.31 0.64
N ALA A 127 -8.22 -2.31 1.25
CA ALA A 127 -8.86 -3.23 2.18
C ALA A 127 -9.08 -2.64 3.60
N GLY A 128 -8.59 -1.43 3.89
CA GLY A 128 -8.77 -0.76 5.19
C GLY A 128 -7.81 -1.25 6.27
N ASN A 129 -6.62 -1.68 5.90
CA ASN A 129 -5.58 -2.08 6.85
C ASN A 129 -4.67 -0.91 7.22
N ALA A 130 -4.08 -0.99 8.42
CA ALA A 130 -2.86 -0.30 8.76
C ALA A 130 -1.66 -1.04 8.14
N VAL A 131 -0.59 -0.33 7.81
CA VAL A 131 0.55 -0.93 7.13
C VAL A 131 1.86 -0.55 7.81
N ILE A 132 2.71 -1.53 8.00
CA ILE A 132 4.13 -1.34 8.30
C ILE A 132 4.89 -1.72 7.03
N LEU A 133 5.57 -0.76 6.42
CA LEU A 133 6.34 -0.97 5.20
C LEU A 133 7.83 -0.96 5.52
N LYS A 134 8.52 -2.04 5.16
CA LYS A 134 9.98 -2.15 5.25
C LYS A 134 10.58 -2.28 3.85
N PRO A 135 11.09 -1.18 3.27
CA PRO A 135 11.84 -1.22 2.02
C PRO A 135 13.19 -1.91 2.22
N SER A 136 13.80 -2.37 1.12
CA SER A 136 15.11 -3.03 1.18
C SER A 136 16.24 -2.04 1.45
N GLU A 137 17.12 -2.38 2.36
CA GLU A 137 18.36 -1.65 2.67
C GLU A 137 19.37 -1.64 1.51
N ILE A 138 19.26 -2.59 0.58
CA ILE A 138 20.15 -2.71 -0.60
C ILE A 138 19.90 -1.53 -1.57
N SER A 139 18.65 -1.08 -1.69
CA SER A 139 18.26 0.08 -2.49
C SER A 139 18.07 1.33 -1.62
N SER A 140 19.12 1.77 -0.93
CA SER A 140 19.05 2.75 0.14
C SER A 140 18.54 4.14 -0.30
N HIS A 141 18.92 4.62 -1.48
CA HIS A 141 18.43 5.90 -2.02
C HIS A 141 16.94 5.82 -2.36
N THR A 142 16.53 4.71 -2.95
CA THR A 142 15.11 4.47 -3.30
C THR A 142 14.27 4.25 -2.05
N SER A 143 14.78 3.54 -1.03
CA SER A 143 14.12 3.37 0.27
C SER A 143 13.86 4.72 0.94
N LYS A 144 14.80 5.66 0.85
CA LYS A 144 14.62 7.01 1.37
C LYS A 144 13.54 7.79 0.62
N VAL A 145 13.45 7.64 -0.70
CA VAL A 145 12.36 8.23 -1.50
C VAL A 145 11.01 7.64 -1.09
N ILE A 146 10.92 6.32 -0.90
CA ILE A 146 9.71 5.65 -0.40
C ILE A 146 9.30 6.20 0.97
N SER A 147 10.25 6.27 1.92
CA SER A 147 10.01 6.80 3.26
C SER A 147 9.46 8.23 3.22
N ASN A 148 10.11 9.13 2.49
CA ASN A 148 9.67 10.51 2.35
C ASN A 148 8.27 10.62 1.69
N MET A 149 8.02 9.83 0.66
CA MET A 149 6.71 9.77 -0.01
C MET A 149 5.60 9.35 0.97
N ILE A 150 5.82 8.29 1.72
CA ILE A 150 4.82 7.78 2.67
C ILE A 150 4.54 8.80 3.77
N GLN A 151 5.56 9.39 4.37
CA GLN A 151 5.42 10.44 5.39
C GLN A 151 4.68 11.68 4.88
N MET A 152 4.80 11.99 3.59
CA MET A 152 4.09 13.10 2.96
C MET A 152 2.61 12.79 2.70
N LEU A 153 2.29 11.53 2.41
CA LEU A 153 0.95 11.12 1.96
C LEU A 153 0.05 10.60 3.07
N TYR A 154 0.62 10.01 4.13
CA TYR A 154 -0.12 9.30 5.18
C TYR A 154 0.37 9.67 6.57
N GLU A 155 -0.53 9.58 7.54
CA GLU A 155 -0.18 9.65 8.96
C GLU A 155 0.58 8.37 9.37
N GLU A 156 1.54 8.49 10.27
CA GLU A 156 2.36 7.36 10.75
C GLU A 156 1.51 6.25 11.38
N ASN A 157 0.40 6.61 12.02
CA ASN A 157 -0.56 5.66 12.59
C ASN A 157 -1.43 4.93 11.54
N GLU A 158 -1.29 5.24 10.27
CA GLU A 158 -1.95 4.58 9.14
C GLU A 158 -0.96 3.75 8.32
N VAL A 159 0.17 4.37 7.96
CA VAL A 159 1.25 3.72 7.21
C VAL A 159 2.59 4.16 7.82
N ALA A 160 3.24 3.25 8.54
CA ALA A 160 4.57 3.44 9.07
C ALA A 160 5.64 2.87 8.13
N VAL A 161 6.77 3.54 7.99
CA VAL A 161 7.93 3.02 7.25
C VAL A 161 9.08 2.76 8.22
N ILE A 162 9.64 1.58 8.16
CA ILE A 162 10.81 1.19 8.94
C ILE A 162 11.98 0.98 7.98
N GLU A 163 12.96 1.88 8.06
CA GLU A 163 14.24 1.70 7.40
C GLU A 163 15.17 0.88 8.31
N GLY A 164 15.86 -0.11 7.77
CA GLY A 164 16.74 -0.96 8.55
C GLY A 164 17.16 -2.21 7.79
N ALA A 165 18.02 -3.02 8.41
CA ALA A 165 18.60 -4.22 7.81
C ALA A 165 17.95 -5.51 8.37
N VAL A 166 18.75 -6.56 8.53
CA VAL A 166 18.29 -7.89 8.98
C VAL A 166 17.78 -7.89 10.41
N GLU A 167 18.36 -7.07 11.29
CA GLU A 167 17.97 -6.98 12.70
C GLU A 167 16.53 -6.47 12.84
N GLU A 168 16.20 -5.35 12.18
CA GLU A 168 14.87 -4.77 12.18
C GLU A 168 13.85 -5.70 11.53
N SER A 169 14.24 -6.39 10.43
CA SER A 169 13.37 -7.39 9.79
C SER A 169 13.05 -8.55 10.72
N THR A 170 14.04 -9.02 11.48
CA THR A 170 13.87 -10.13 12.43
C THR A 170 12.97 -9.72 13.61
N GLU A 171 13.09 -8.48 14.07
CA GLU A 171 12.24 -7.94 15.13
C GLU A 171 10.77 -7.84 14.70
N LEU A 172 10.54 -7.37 13.47
CA LEU A 172 9.19 -7.24 12.91
C LEU A 172 8.45 -8.57 12.68
N LEU A 173 9.19 -9.69 12.65
CA LEU A 173 8.63 -11.03 12.43
C LEU A 173 8.34 -11.79 13.73
N LYS A 174 8.65 -11.22 14.90
CA LYS A 174 8.33 -11.78 16.22
C LYS A 174 6.95 -11.35 16.68
#